data_2e4e4552af8a7b512b0e692249db7694
#
_entry.id   2e4e4552af8a7b512b0e692249db7694
#
_cell.length_a   1.000
_cell.length_b   1.000
_cell.length_c   1.000
_cell.angle_alpha   90.00
_cell.angle_beta   90.00
_cell.angle_gamma   90.00
#
_symmetry.space_group_name_H-M   'P 1'
#
loop_
_entity.id
_entity.type
_entity.pdbx_description
1 polymer ?
#
loop_
_entity_poly.entity_id
_entity_poly.type
_entity_poly.pdbx_seq_one_letter_code
_entity_poly.pdbx_strand_id
1 'polypeptide(L)'
;MIDNKIHQYIEKERSKPFVWGSRDCNTFVLNFIDSIYNLDLEKKVKGKYKTEFGAIKFQKNFGQYLSEYLISNGGKKILPTQATIGDILIIKKGVYELGHICLGALVAGCLEHESIVIGRVQDFNSF
;
A
#
# COMPACT_ATOMS: atom_id res chain seq x y z
N MET A 1 6.93 -16.03 -12.85
CA MET A 1 7.68 -15.74 -11.61
C MET A 1 7.09 -14.50 -10.94
N ILE A 2 7.15 -14.43 -9.63
CA ILE A 2 6.54 -13.35 -8.85
C ILE A 2 7.11 -11.97 -9.24
N ASP A 3 8.42 -11.88 -9.50
CA ASP A 3 9.06 -10.62 -9.86
C ASP A 3 8.46 -10.00 -11.14
N ASN A 4 8.19 -10.83 -12.14
CA ASN A 4 7.56 -10.37 -13.37
C ASN A 4 6.14 -9.85 -13.13
N LYS A 5 5.38 -10.51 -12.27
CA LYS A 5 4.03 -10.08 -11.92
C LYS A 5 4.05 -8.73 -11.21
N ILE A 6 5.05 -8.52 -10.33
CA ILE A 6 5.21 -7.26 -9.61
C ILE A 6 5.52 -6.13 -10.59
N HIS A 7 6.49 -6.34 -11.49
CA HIS A 7 6.83 -5.34 -12.50
C HIS A 7 5.65 -5.02 -13.40
N GLN A 8 4.90 -6.03 -13.84
CA GLN A 8 3.71 -5.84 -14.66
C GLN A 8 2.66 -5.01 -13.91
N TYR A 9 2.47 -5.28 -12.63
CA TYR A 9 1.52 -4.53 -11.81
C TYR A 9 1.92 -3.05 -11.73
N ILE A 10 3.18 -2.78 -11.42
CA ILE A 10 3.69 -1.40 -11.31
C ILE A 10 3.53 -0.66 -12.65
N GLU A 11 3.91 -1.27 -13.74
CA GLU A 11 3.80 -0.65 -15.08
C GLU A 11 2.35 -0.37 -15.45
N LYS A 12 1.45 -1.28 -15.14
CA LYS A 12 0.02 -1.11 -15.37
C LYS A 12 -0.56 0.07 -14.59
N GLU A 13 -0.13 0.23 -13.32
CA GLU A 13 -0.68 1.26 -12.44
C GLU A 13 0.01 2.61 -12.56
N ARG A 14 1.20 2.64 -13.17
CA ARG A 14 2.08 3.81 -13.18
C ARG A 14 1.45 5.07 -13.77
N SER A 15 0.63 4.92 -14.81
CA SER A 15 0.01 6.05 -15.50
C SER A 15 -1.33 6.49 -14.92
N LYS A 16 -1.84 5.77 -13.93
CA LYS A 16 -3.14 6.09 -13.35
C LYS A 16 -3.00 7.12 -12.23
N PRO A 17 -3.92 8.09 -12.13
CA PRO A 17 -3.81 9.15 -11.14
C PRO A 17 -4.12 8.67 -9.73
N PHE A 18 -3.57 9.38 -8.74
CA PHE A 18 -3.94 9.19 -7.34
C PHE A 18 -5.38 9.65 -7.13
N VAL A 19 -6.18 8.83 -6.46
CA VAL A 19 -7.56 9.16 -6.09
C VAL A 19 -7.84 8.61 -4.69
N TRP A 20 -8.13 9.49 -3.75
CA TRP A 20 -8.48 9.06 -2.39
C TRP A 20 -9.63 8.06 -2.40
N GLY A 21 -9.44 6.94 -1.73
CA GLY A 21 -10.45 5.88 -1.59
C GLY A 21 -10.45 4.83 -2.69
N SER A 22 -9.82 5.10 -3.84
CA SER A 22 -9.77 4.12 -4.93
C SER A 22 -8.36 3.85 -5.47
N ARG A 23 -7.45 4.81 -5.35
CA ARG A 23 -6.06 4.66 -5.79
C ARG A 23 -5.17 5.56 -4.94
N ASP A 24 -5.11 5.26 -3.67
CA ASP A 24 -4.22 5.91 -2.71
C ASP A 24 -3.17 4.90 -2.24
N CYS A 25 -2.36 5.29 -1.25
CA CYS A 25 -1.29 4.42 -0.75
C CYS A 25 -1.80 3.03 -0.35
N ASN A 26 -2.90 2.99 0.38
CA ASN A 26 -3.37 1.73 0.96
C ASN A 26 -4.19 0.91 -0.01
N THR A 27 -5.06 1.52 -0.81
CA THR A 27 -5.81 0.78 -1.83
C THR A 27 -4.87 0.25 -2.91
N PHE A 28 -3.80 0.98 -3.25
CA PHE A 28 -2.77 0.52 -4.17
C PHE A 28 -2.13 -0.78 -3.66
N VAL A 29 -1.75 -0.80 -2.39
CA VAL A 29 -1.14 -1.98 -1.77
C VAL A 29 -2.12 -3.15 -1.69
N LEU A 30 -3.36 -2.89 -1.28
CA LEU A 30 -4.38 -3.94 -1.19
C LEU A 30 -4.72 -4.52 -2.55
N ASN A 31 -4.83 -3.69 -3.57
CA ASN A 31 -5.05 -4.14 -4.93
C ASN A 31 -3.89 -5.00 -5.42
N PHE A 32 -2.65 -4.62 -5.09
CA PHE A 32 -1.47 -5.39 -5.42
C PHE A 32 -1.54 -6.80 -4.79
N ILE A 33 -1.83 -6.88 -3.51
CA ILE A 33 -1.93 -8.16 -2.80
C ILE A 33 -3.03 -9.03 -3.41
N ASP A 34 -4.17 -8.43 -3.70
CA ASP A 34 -5.28 -9.16 -4.34
C ASP A 34 -4.88 -9.73 -5.69
N SER A 35 -4.11 -8.95 -6.48
CA SER A 35 -3.67 -9.36 -7.81
C SER A 35 -2.67 -10.51 -7.75
N ILE A 36 -1.75 -10.50 -6.77
CA ILE A 36 -0.70 -11.51 -6.67
C ILE A 36 -1.21 -12.79 -6.03
N TYR A 37 -2.02 -12.67 -4.98
CA TYR A 37 -2.45 -13.81 -4.17
C TYR A 37 -3.90 -14.22 -4.40
N ASN A 38 -4.57 -13.57 -5.34
CA ASN A 38 -5.98 -13.86 -5.68
C ASN A 38 -6.88 -13.74 -4.45
N LEU A 39 -6.72 -12.66 -3.70
CA LEU A 39 -7.53 -12.33 -2.53
C LEU A 39 -8.50 -11.20 -2.86
N ASP A 40 -9.28 -10.78 -1.88
CA ASP A 40 -10.33 -9.78 -2.05
C ASP A 40 -10.33 -8.80 -0.87
N LEU A 41 -9.15 -8.26 -0.55
CA LEU A 41 -8.95 -7.38 0.60
C LEU A 41 -9.38 -5.94 0.32
N GLU A 42 -9.16 -5.45 -0.89
CA GLU A 42 -9.46 -4.07 -1.27
C GLU A 42 -10.94 -3.76 -1.20
N LYS A 43 -11.78 -4.74 -1.43
CA LYS A 43 -13.23 -4.58 -1.52
C LYS A 43 -13.84 -3.89 -0.31
N LYS A 44 -13.35 -4.18 0.90
CA LYS A 44 -13.87 -3.60 2.13
C LYS A 44 -13.43 -2.17 2.36
N VAL A 45 -12.46 -1.69 1.59
CA VAL A 45 -11.83 -0.38 1.78
C VAL A 45 -12.16 0.56 0.63
N LYS A 46 -12.17 0.05 -0.60
CA LYS A 46 -12.37 0.87 -1.80
C LYS A 46 -13.70 1.60 -1.77
N GLY A 47 -13.64 2.92 -2.02
CA GLY A 47 -14.84 3.75 -2.09
C GLY A 47 -15.41 4.17 -0.74
N LYS A 48 -14.77 3.82 0.36
CA LYS A 48 -15.27 4.13 1.70
C LYS A 48 -14.91 5.54 2.18
N TYR A 49 -14.01 6.21 1.50
CA TYR A 49 -13.62 7.60 1.80
C TYR A 49 -13.18 8.29 0.51
N LYS A 50 -13.10 9.61 0.53
CA LYS A 50 -12.77 10.41 -0.67
C LYS A 50 -11.75 11.50 -0.41
N THR A 51 -11.25 11.63 0.83
CA THR A 51 -10.27 12.64 1.22
C THR A 51 -9.27 12.04 2.18
N GLU A 52 -8.14 12.73 2.39
CA GLU A 52 -7.14 12.31 3.38
C GLU A 52 -7.76 12.23 4.77
N PHE A 53 -8.52 13.25 5.16
CA PHE A 53 -9.20 13.26 6.46
C PHE A 53 -10.15 12.07 6.59
N GLY A 54 -10.89 11.78 5.52
CA GLY A 54 -11.80 10.63 5.48
C GLY A 54 -11.06 9.30 5.60
N ALA A 55 -9.87 9.20 5.00
CA ALA A 55 -9.04 7.99 5.09
C ALA A 55 -8.58 7.74 6.53
N ILE A 56 -8.11 8.79 7.22
CA ILE A 56 -7.68 8.68 8.61
C ILE A 56 -8.86 8.27 9.50
N LYS A 57 -9.99 8.92 9.30
CA LYS A 57 -11.22 8.62 10.05
C LYS A 57 -11.70 7.18 9.79
N PHE A 58 -11.60 6.74 8.54
CA PHE A 58 -11.99 5.38 8.16
C PHE A 58 -11.14 4.34 8.88
N GLN A 59 -9.83 4.49 8.93
CA GLN A 59 -8.95 3.54 9.63
C GLN A 59 -9.34 3.43 11.11
N LYS A 60 -9.61 4.55 11.76
CA LYS A 60 -10.01 4.58 13.15
C LYS A 60 -11.34 3.85 13.36
N ASN A 61 -12.34 4.12 12.51
CA ASN A 61 -13.68 3.55 12.63
C ASN A 61 -13.74 2.08 12.18
N PHE A 62 -12.88 1.70 11.24
CA PHE A 62 -12.77 0.33 10.76
C PHE A 62 -12.24 -0.59 11.87
N GLY A 63 -11.56 -0.02 12.87
CA GLY A 63 -11.01 -0.77 14.00
C GLY A 63 -9.73 -1.50 13.69
N GLN A 64 -9.20 -1.35 12.47
CA GLN A 64 -7.95 -1.98 12.06
C GLN A 64 -7.16 -1.03 11.17
N TYR A 65 -5.91 -0.79 11.55
CA TYR A 65 -4.97 -0.13 10.66
C TYR A 65 -4.49 -1.13 9.60
N LEU A 66 -3.80 -0.64 8.59
CA LEU A 66 -3.36 -1.48 7.48
C LEU A 66 -2.59 -2.72 7.96
N SER A 67 -1.65 -2.54 8.88
CA SER A 67 -0.85 -3.66 9.40
C SER A 67 -1.72 -4.73 10.06
N GLU A 68 -2.67 -4.32 10.89
CA GLU A 68 -3.58 -5.24 11.56
C GLU A 68 -4.48 -5.98 10.56
N TYR A 69 -4.96 -5.24 9.56
CA TYR A 69 -5.81 -5.81 8.51
C TYR A 69 -5.05 -6.88 7.71
N LEU A 70 -3.78 -6.61 7.37
CA LEU A 70 -2.96 -7.58 6.65
C LEU A 70 -2.68 -8.82 7.50
N ILE A 71 -2.33 -8.62 8.77
CA ILE A 71 -2.05 -9.74 9.68
C ILE A 71 -3.28 -10.61 9.89
N SER A 72 -4.46 -10.00 10.05
CA SER A 72 -5.71 -10.77 10.26
C SER A 72 -6.13 -11.54 9.01
N ASN A 73 -5.54 -11.25 7.85
CA ASN A 73 -5.83 -11.94 6.59
C ASN A 73 -4.65 -12.78 6.10
N GLY A 74 -3.80 -13.21 7.00
CA GLY A 74 -2.73 -14.18 6.70
C GLY A 74 -1.34 -13.60 6.58
N GLY A 75 -1.18 -12.29 6.74
CA GLY A 75 0.12 -11.64 6.71
C GLY A 75 0.96 -12.00 7.93
N LYS A 76 2.28 -11.99 7.75
CA LYS A 76 3.24 -12.21 8.83
C LYS A 76 4.04 -10.95 9.06
N LYS A 77 4.16 -10.54 10.32
CA LYS A 77 5.02 -9.41 10.68
C LYS A 77 6.48 -9.82 10.59
N ILE A 78 7.28 -9.03 9.88
CA ILE A 78 8.72 -9.22 9.76
C ILE A 78 9.43 -7.90 10.11
N LEU A 79 10.73 -7.98 10.37
CA LEU A 79 11.53 -6.77 10.54
C LEU A 79 11.74 -6.09 9.18
N PRO A 80 11.81 -4.74 9.12
CA PRO A 80 12.05 -4.05 7.85
C PRO A 80 13.32 -4.53 7.14
N THR A 81 14.35 -4.92 7.89
CA THR A 81 15.60 -5.45 7.33
C THR A 81 15.43 -6.82 6.69
N GLN A 82 14.33 -7.49 6.94
CA GLN A 82 14.02 -8.81 6.37
C GLN A 82 13.12 -8.72 5.14
N ALA A 83 12.67 -7.51 4.79
CA ALA A 83 11.75 -7.35 3.67
C ALA A 83 12.42 -7.68 2.35
N THR A 84 11.69 -8.40 1.49
CA THR A 84 12.13 -8.76 0.15
C THR A 84 11.09 -8.30 -0.87
N ILE A 85 11.38 -8.52 -2.15
CA ILE A 85 10.48 -8.10 -3.23
C ILE A 85 9.08 -8.66 -3.01
N GLY A 86 8.09 -7.76 -3.01
CA GLY A 86 6.69 -8.11 -2.84
C GLY A 86 6.18 -7.99 -1.42
N ASP A 87 7.05 -7.79 -0.44
CA ASP A 87 6.63 -7.53 0.94
C ASP A 87 6.09 -6.10 1.07
N ILE A 88 5.29 -5.87 2.08
CA ILE A 88 4.68 -4.57 2.31
C ILE A 88 5.42 -3.85 3.43
N LEU A 89 5.85 -2.63 3.15
CA LEU A 89 6.45 -1.75 4.14
C LEU A 89 5.41 -0.74 4.61
N ILE A 90 5.29 -0.59 5.93
CA ILE A 90 4.33 0.33 6.53
C ILE A 90 5.08 1.53 7.09
N ILE A 91 4.69 2.73 6.68
CA ILE A 91 5.22 3.98 7.20
C ILE A 91 4.09 4.64 7.99
N LYS A 92 4.37 5.06 9.21
CA LYS A 92 3.39 5.75 10.05
C LYS A 92 3.52 7.25 9.91
N LYS A 93 2.38 7.92 9.71
CA LYS A 93 2.27 9.37 9.70
C LYS A 93 1.25 9.73 10.80
N GLY A 94 1.75 10.03 12.01
CA GLY A 94 0.90 10.15 13.17
C GLY A 94 0.27 8.79 13.51
N VAL A 95 -1.05 8.73 13.53
CA VAL A 95 -1.79 7.46 13.76
C VAL A 95 -2.17 6.77 12.45
N TYR A 96 -1.87 7.40 11.30
CA TYR A 96 -2.25 6.87 9.99
C TYR A 96 -1.12 6.03 9.41
N GLU A 97 -1.46 4.85 8.93
CA GLU A 97 -0.49 3.95 8.32
C GLU A 97 -0.57 4.03 6.80
N LEU A 98 0.60 4.13 6.15
CA LEU A 98 0.74 4.22 4.70
C LEU A 98 1.50 3.00 4.20
N GLY A 99 0.89 2.26 3.28
CA GLY A 99 1.49 1.05 2.71
C GLY A 99 2.33 1.34 1.49
N HIS A 100 3.41 0.57 1.34
CA HIS A 100 4.32 0.63 0.21
C HIS A 100 4.74 -0.78 -0.19
N ILE A 101 5.10 -0.97 -1.44
CA ILE A 101 5.53 -2.28 -1.95
C ILE A 101 7.05 -2.30 -2.00
N CYS A 102 7.67 -3.28 -1.34
CA CYS A 102 9.12 -3.48 -1.39
C CYS A 102 9.51 -4.05 -2.76
N LEU A 103 10.48 -3.43 -3.40
CA LEU A 103 11.04 -3.87 -4.69
C LEU A 103 12.50 -4.29 -4.54
N GLY A 104 12.90 -4.72 -3.36
CA GLY A 104 14.29 -5.00 -3.03
C GLY A 104 14.92 -3.77 -2.41
N ALA A 105 15.91 -3.16 -3.10
CA ALA A 105 16.54 -1.92 -2.61
C ALA A 105 15.63 -0.69 -2.79
N LEU A 106 14.58 -0.80 -3.59
CA LEU A 106 13.67 0.30 -3.89
C LEU A 106 12.28 0.02 -3.31
N VAL A 107 11.45 1.04 -3.25
CA VAL A 107 10.09 0.98 -2.71
C VAL A 107 9.16 1.70 -3.66
N ALA A 108 7.99 1.12 -3.93
CA ALA A 108 6.94 1.75 -4.72
C ALA A 108 5.78 2.17 -3.83
N GLY A 109 5.30 3.39 -4.00
CA GLY A 109 4.13 3.91 -3.29
C GLY A 109 3.28 4.75 -4.22
N CYS A 110 2.02 4.93 -3.84
CA CYS A 110 1.08 5.79 -4.57
C CYS A 110 0.89 7.07 -3.75
N LEU A 111 1.43 8.20 -4.23
CA LEU A 111 1.44 9.45 -3.50
C LEU A 111 0.50 10.48 -4.13
N GLU A 112 -0.14 11.27 -3.29
CA GLU A 112 -0.99 12.36 -3.73
C GLU A 112 -0.20 13.31 -4.62
N HIS A 113 -0.79 13.73 -5.74
CA HIS A 113 -0.20 14.62 -6.76
C HIS A 113 0.90 13.99 -7.61
N GLU A 114 1.36 12.78 -7.29
CA GLU A 114 2.49 12.17 -8.00
C GLU A 114 2.15 10.79 -8.58
N SER A 115 1.06 10.16 -8.14
CA SER A 115 0.71 8.79 -8.52
C SER A 115 1.77 7.80 -8.04
N ILE A 116 2.20 6.84 -8.88
CA ILE A 116 3.16 5.83 -8.46
C ILE A 116 4.57 6.43 -8.45
N VAL A 117 5.22 6.37 -7.29
CA VAL A 117 6.58 6.87 -7.08
C VAL A 117 7.47 5.72 -6.65
N ILE A 118 8.65 5.63 -7.24
CA ILE A 118 9.66 4.62 -6.89
C ILE A 118 10.87 5.35 -6.31
N GLY A 119 11.29 4.94 -5.12
CA GLY A 119 12.42 5.56 -4.43
C GLY A 119 12.98 4.63 -3.38
N ARG A 120 13.76 5.19 -2.46
CA ARG A 120 14.32 4.44 -1.33
C ARG A 120 13.43 4.63 -0.11
N VAL A 121 13.56 3.73 0.87
CA VAL A 121 12.76 3.80 2.10
C VAL A 121 12.90 5.17 2.78
N GLN A 122 14.13 5.70 2.89
CA GLN A 122 14.36 7.00 3.55
C GLN A 122 13.70 8.16 2.79
N ASP A 123 13.59 8.06 1.47
CA ASP A 123 12.95 9.10 0.67
C ASP A 123 11.44 9.15 0.96
N PHE A 124 10.84 7.99 1.14
CA PHE A 124 9.42 7.91 1.49
C PHE A 124 9.14 8.39 2.92
N ASN A 125 10.09 8.22 3.82
CA ASN A 125 9.94 8.67 5.21
C ASN A 125 10.00 10.18 5.37
N SER A 126 10.43 10.90 4.35
CA SER A 126 10.58 12.36 4.42
C SER A 126 9.31 13.15 4.09
N PHE A 127 8.28 12.49 3.66
CA PHE A 127 7.02 13.17 3.31
C PHE A 127 5.90 13.07 4.34
#